data_2f94c50a567b5eeb51fe13f83495fd83
#
_entry.id   2f94c50a567b5eeb51fe13f83495fd83
#
_cell.length_a   1.000
_cell.length_b   1.000
_cell.length_c   1.000
_cell.angle_alpha   90.00
_cell.angle_beta   90.00
_cell.angle_gamma   90.00
#
_symmetry.space_group_name_H-M   'P 1'
#
loop_
_entity.id
_entity.type
_entity.pdbx_description
1 polymer ?
#
loop_
_entity_poly.entity_id
_entity_poly.type
_entity_poly.pdbx_seq_one_letter_code
_entity_poly.pdbx_strand_id
1 'polypeptide(L)' 'MLEVTEKILASISAKKKMTREEIDNLPYLKTISEYGIEISLYLLEKLGYVRISEDMNTFKITSLGMKYIDRKGYLT' A
#
# COMPACT_ATOMS: atom_id res chain seq x y z
N MET A 1 1.88 11.67 -5.95
CA MET A 1 2.14 10.22 -5.74
C MET A 1 1.78 9.47 -7.00
N LEU A 2 2.54 8.44 -7.33
CA LEU A 2 2.27 7.64 -8.53
C LEU A 2 0.97 6.86 -8.37
N GLU A 3 0.28 6.65 -9.48
CA GLU A 3 -0.99 5.93 -9.47
C GLU A 3 -0.88 4.53 -8.89
N VAL A 4 0.19 3.80 -9.24
CA VAL A 4 0.37 2.45 -8.72
C VAL A 4 0.56 2.45 -7.21
N THR A 5 1.28 3.44 -6.68
CA THR A 5 1.48 3.57 -5.25
C THR A 5 0.15 3.84 -4.53
N GLU A 6 -0.70 4.69 -5.12
CA GLU A 6 -2.02 4.96 -4.55
C GLU A 6 -2.91 3.72 -4.58
N LYS A 7 -2.83 2.94 -5.65
CA LYS A 7 -3.63 1.71 -5.75
C LYS A 7 -3.20 0.68 -4.71
N ILE A 8 -1.90 0.57 -4.46
CA ILE A 8 -1.41 -0.31 -3.40
C ILE A 8 -1.95 0.15 -2.05
N LEU A 9 -1.87 1.45 -1.78
CA LEU A 9 -2.38 1.99 -0.53
C LEU A 9 -3.88 1.75 -0.39
N ALA A 10 -4.64 1.93 -1.47
CA ALA A 10 -6.08 1.70 -1.45
C ALA A 10 -6.38 0.22 -1.13
N SER A 11 -5.61 -0.71 -1.70
CA SER A 11 -5.79 -2.13 -1.43
C SER A 11 -5.51 -2.46 0.04
N ILE A 12 -4.44 -1.90 0.58
CA ILE A 12 -4.11 -2.10 1.99
C ILE A 12 -5.21 -1.52 2.87
N SER A 13 -5.71 -0.34 2.52
CA SER A 13 -6.78 0.31 3.27
C SER A 13 -8.05 -0.51 3.29
N ALA A 14 -8.42 -1.09 2.13
CA ALA A 14 -9.64 -1.89 2.03
C ALA A 14 -9.59 -3.12 2.94
N LYS A 15 -8.43 -3.75 3.06
CA LYS A 15 -8.26 -4.93 3.91
C LYS A 15 -7.78 -4.59 5.31
N LYS A 16 -7.39 -3.36 5.57
CA LYS A 16 -6.79 -2.84 6.79
C LYS A 16 -5.34 -3.25 6.95
N LYS A 17 -4.96 -4.43 6.52
CA LYS A 17 -3.58 -4.90 6.50
C LYS A 17 -3.42 -5.93 5.39
N MET A 18 -2.23 -6.05 4.84
CA MET A 18 -1.90 -7.05 3.83
C MET A 18 -0.49 -7.54 4.05
N THR A 19 -0.26 -8.83 3.75
CA THR A 19 1.10 -9.35 3.75
C THR A 19 1.76 -9.00 2.42
N ARG A 20 3.10 -9.11 2.36
CA ARG A 20 3.83 -8.88 1.12
C ARG A 20 3.35 -9.84 0.03
N GLU A 21 3.07 -11.09 0.40
CA GLU A 21 2.58 -12.08 -0.55
C GLU A 21 1.24 -11.65 -1.15
N GLU A 22 0.32 -11.16 -0.31
CA GLU A 22 -0.96 -10.68 -0.79
C GLU A 22 -0.79 -9.49 -1.74
N ILE A 23 0.14 -8.59 -1.43
CA ILE A 23 0.41 -7.44 -2.29
C ILE A 23 0.97 -7.91 -3.63
N ASP A 24 1.93 -8.84 -3.61
CA ASP A 24 2.54 -9.36 -4.84
C ASP A 24 1.51 -10.04 -5.75
N ASN A 25 0.41 -10.53 -5.19
CA ASN A 25 -0.63 -11.21 -5.96
C ASN A 25 -1.72 -10.27 -6.47
N LEU A 26 -1.62 -8.98 -6.23
CA LEU A 26 -2.59 -8.03 -6.77
C LEU A 26 -2.48 -8.01 -8.30
N PRO A 27 -3.61 -8.20 -9.02
CA PRO A 27 -3.57 -8.34 -10.48
C PRO A 27 -2.88 -7.19 -11.21
N TYR A 28 -3.09 -5.97 -10.77
CA TYR A 28 -2.53 -4.81 -11.47
C TYR A 28 -1.03 -4.64 -11.25
N LEU A 29 -0.42 -5.44 -10.38
CA LEU A 29 1.03 -5.38 -10.14
C LEU A 29 1.81 -6.38 -10.97
N LYS A 30 1.13 -7.21 -11.77
CA LYS A 30 1.81 -8.24 -12.57
C LYS A 30 2.79 -7.66 -13.59
N THR A 31 2.54 -6.44 -14.03
CA THR A 31 3.42 -5.77 -14.99
C THR A 31 4.42 -4.84 -14.32
N ILE A 32 4.39 -4.74 -13.00
CA ILE A 32 5.28 -3.87 -12.25
C ILE A 32 6.42 -4.71 -11.69
N SER A 33 7.65 -4.20 -11.81
CA SER A 33 8.81 -4.92 -11.28
C SER A 33 8.74 -5.00 -9.76
N GLU A 34 9.39 -6.03 -9.20
CA GLU A 34 9.48 -6.18 -7.76
C GLU A 34 10.12 -4.94 -7.13
N TYR A 35 11.12 -4.38 -7.79
CA TYR A 35 11.78 -3.17 -7.33
C TYR A 35 10.78 -1.99 -7.24
N GLY A 36 9.92 -1.85 -8.24
CA GLY A 36 8.91 -0.81 -8.23
C GLY A 36 7.92 -0.98 -7.07
N ILE A 37 7.54 -2.22 -6.78
CA ILE A 37 6.67 -2.50 -5.65
C ILE A 37 7.36 -2.11 -4.33
N GLU A 38 8.62 -2.46 -4.18
CA GLU A 38 9.36 -2.14 -2.96
C GLU A 38 9.50 -0.63 -2.77
N ILE A 39 9.78 0.10 -3.84
CA ILE A 39 9.88 1.55 -3.76
C ILE A 39 8.54 2.15 -3.31
N SER A 40 7.43 1.66 -3.87
CA SER A 40 6.11 2.15 -3.49
C SER A 40 5.84 1.90 -2.01
N LEU A 41 6.15 0.71 -1.52
CA LEU A 41 5.93 0.38 -0.12
C LEU A 41 6.82 1.22 0.80
N TYR A 42 8.07 1.44 0.39
CA TYR A 42 8.98 2.29 1.14
C TYR A 42 8.44 3.71 1.25
N LEU A 43 7.95 4.26 0.14
CA LEU A 43 7.39 5.62 0.14
C LEU A 43 6.17 5.71 1.05
N LEU A 44 5.30 4.70 1.00
CA LEU A 44 4.10 4.70 1.83
C LEU A 44 4.45 4.69 3.32
N GLU A 45 5.49 3.95 3.70
CA GLU A 45 5.95 3.95 5.06
C GLU A 45 6.56 5.29 5.44
N LYS A 46 7.39 5.86 4.58
CA LYS A 46 8.05 7.15 4.84
C LYS A 46 7.03 8.27 5.00
N LEU A 47 5.96 8.22 4.24
CA LEU A 47 4.89 9.21 4.34
C LEU A 47 3.99 8.98 5.56
N GLY A 48 4.17 7.87 6.26
CA GLY A 48 3.36 7.56 7.42
C GLY A 48 1.99 6.99 7.09
N TYR A 49 1.77 6.55 5.84
CA TYR A 49 0.48 6.02 5.41
C TYR A 49 0.30 4.56 5.73
N VAL A 50 1.41 3.81 5.86
CA VAL A 50 1.36 2.42 6.30
C VAL A 50 2.42 2.20 7.36
N ARG A 51 2.20 1.18 8.18
CA ARG A 51 3.15 0.73 9.20
C ARG A 51 3.59 -0.67 8.84
N ILE A 52 4.90 -0.93 8.87
CA ILE A 52 5.45 -2.23 8.51
C ILE A 52 5.79 -2.99 9.78
N SER A 53 5.43 -4.29 9.82
CA SER A 53 5.75 -5.17 10.96
C SER A 53 7.27 -5.38 11.08
N GLU A 54 7.71 -5.87 12.25
CA GLU A 54 9.13 -6.10 12.51
C GLU A 54 9.75 -7.08 11.52
N ASP A 55 9.00 -8.09 11.09
CA ASP A 55 9.50 -9.06 10.12
C ASP A 55 9.40 -8.54 8.69
N MET A 56 8.95 -7.28 8.51
CA MET A 56 8.81 -6.62 7.23
C MET A 56 7.87 -7.35 6.26
N ASN A 57 6.97 -8.15 6.79
CA ASN A 57 6.06 -8.95 5.98
C ASN A 57 4.63 -8.45 5.96
N THR A 58 4.21 -7.67 6.93
CA THR A 58 2.84 -7.19 7.04
C THR A 58 2.80 -5.67 6.99
N PHE A 59 1.89 -5.14 6.18
CA PHE A 59 1.72 -3.71 5.95
C PHE A 59 0.32 -3.31 6.43
N LYS A 60 0.27 -2.47 7.44
CA LYS A 60 -0.99 -2.06 8.07
C LYS A 60 -1.29 -0.61 7.74
N ILE A 61 -2.55 -0.31 7.41
CA ILE A 61 -2.97 1.06 7.14
C ILE A 61 -2.92 1.88 8.42
N THR A 62 -2.52 3.15 8.30
CA THR A 62 -2.55 4.09 9.42
C THR A 62 -3.76 5.00 9.26
N SER A 63 -4.09 5.75 10.32
CA SER A 63 -5.16 6.75 10.23
C SER A 63 -4.88 7.77 9.15
N LEU A 64 -3.61 8.17 9.02
CA LEU A 64 -3.21 9.13 8.00
C LEU A 64 -3.41 8.56 6.60
N GLY A 65 -3.05 7.28 6.41
CA GLY A 65 -3.23 6.62 5.13
C GLY A 65 -4.70 6.49 4.77
N MET A 66 -5.55 6.15 5.75
CA MET A 66 -6.98 6.05 5.50
C MET A 66 -7.57 7.40 5.09
N LYS A 67 -7.16 8.47 5.76
CA LYS A 67 -7.64 9.82 5.41
C LYS A 67 -7.21 10.21 4.00
N TYR A 68 -5.99 9.86 3.62
CA TYR A 68 -5.50 10.16 2.28
C TYR A 68 -6.35 9.45 1.22
N ILE A 69 -6.58 8.15 1.40
CA ILE A 69 -7.35 7.35 0.44
C ILE A 69 -8.80 7.80 0.39
N ASP A 70 -9.40 8.11 1.53
CA ASP A 70 -10.76 8.60 1.59
C ASP A 70 -10.90 9.91 0.81
N ARG A 71 -9.93 10.81 0.99
CA ARG A 71 -9.93 12.11 0.33
C ARG A 71 -9.80 11.97 -1.18
N LYS A 72 -9.12 10.92 -1.65
CA LYS A 72 -8.96 10.63 -3.07
C LYS A 72 -10.17 9.90 -3.67
N GLY A 73 -11.13 9.49 -2.85
CA GLY A 73 -12.34 8.86 -3.34
C GLY A 73 -12.23 7.36 -3.58
N TYR A 74 -11.16 6.71 -3.15
CA TYR A 74 -10.98 5.27 -3.36
C TYR A 74 -11.92 4.41 -2.51
N LEU A 75 -12.48 4.97 -1.46
CA LEU A 75 -13.31 4.21 -0.52
C LEU A 75 -14.81 4.47 -0.69
N THR A 76 -15.19 5.18 -1.71
CA THR A 76 -16.63 5.45 -1.96
C THR A 76 -17.26 4.40 -2.83
#